data_9c210a391fbdde6cf4d975d755b78685
#
_entry.id   9c210a391fbdde6cf4d975d755b78685
#
_cell.length_a   1.000
_cell.length_b   1.000
_cell.length_c   1.000
_cell.angle_alpha   90.00
_cell.angle_beta   90.00
_cell.angle_gamma   90.00
#
_symmetry.space_group_name_H-M   'P 1'
#
loop_
_entity.id
_entity.type
_entity.pdbx_description
1 polymer ?
#
loop_
_entity_poly.entity_id
_entity_poly.type
_entity_poly.pdbx_seq_one_letter_code
_entity_poly.pdbx_strand_id
1 'polypeptide(L)'
;MVNRSESKETGVWQCSAVLEGHLGAVYDLSSGDPDTLWSVGGDGCLVRWTRRDGAWNPQGMAMAKADEALFCVRVLPNGEVLAGGASGGLIAWTNAGVEILGGHTGGTFVVTDQWSAGADGHLRRWRTGESVGSFPGRIRCVLDTRRGTRVGLHDGHAARLGSTSPQSLHDGSVRAMMPWPGKEALGTAGADGRIRIWEEAGDTLRDVVSIDAHKGAVYRLEASPDGLRVASASRDRTVAVWNASDLALEARLSRSSGEGHTRSVNALCWLDDHTIATGGDDRRILLWERRSD
;
A
#
# COMPACT_ATOMS: atom_id res chain seq x y z
N MET A 1 -5.10 -19.69 -40.14
CA MET A 1 -5.53 -18.68 -39.17
C MET A 1 -6.33 -19.40 -38.10
N VAL A 2 -5.72 -19.69 -36.97
CA VAL A 2 -6.40 -20.34 -35.85
C VAL A 2 -6.60 -19.25 -34.81
N ASN A 3 -7.83 -18.77 -34.69
CA ASN A 3 -8.27 -17.89 -33.61
C ASN A 3 -8.22 -18.71 -32.31
N ARG A 4 -7.15 -18.55 -31.53
CA ARG A 4 -7.18 -18.94 -30.12
C ARG A 4 -7.93 -17.82 -29.39
N SER A 5 -9.22 -18.04 -29.15
CA SER A 5 -9.93 -17.36 -28.07
C SER A 5 -9.24 -17.76 -26.77
N GLU A 6 -8.41 -16.88 -26.21
CA GLU A 6 -7.96 -17.02 -24.83
C GLU A 6 -9.22 -16.98 -23.96
N SER A 7 -9.59 -18.14 -23.43
CA SER A 7 -10.62 -18.26 -22.40
C SER A 7 -10.14 -17.42 -21.22
N LYS A 8 -10.86 -16.35 -20.87
CA LYS A 8 -10.66 -15.63 -19.60
C LYS A 8 -10.81 -16.66 -18.49
N GLU A 9 -9.71 -17.07 -17.88
CA GLU A 9 -9.74 -17.87 -16.65
C GLU A 9 -10.49 -17.09 -15.58
N THR A 10 -11.73 -17.46 -15.33
CA THR A 10 -12.58 -16.90 -14.28
C THR A 10 -12.21 -17.56 -12.96
N GLY A 11 -11.12 -17.14 -12.32
CA GLY A 11 -10.78 -17.63 -10.99
C GLY A 11 -11.66 -16.97 -9.92
N VAL A 12 -12.08 -17.76 -8.94
CA VAL A 12 -12.88 -17.27 -7.80
C VAL A 12 -11.96 -16.88 -6.65
N TRP A 13 -12.14 -15.66 -6.14
CA TRP A 13 -11.46 -15.19 -4.95
C TRP A 13 -12.20 -15.61 -3.69
N GLN A 14 -11.46 -16.17 -2.73
CA GLN A 14 -12.01 -16.54 -1.41
C GLN A 14 -11.04 -16.20 -0.29
N CYS A 15 -11.57 -15.93 0.91
CA CYS A 15 -10.76 -15.78 2.10
C CYS A 15 -10.23 -17.15 2.51
N SER A 16 -8.90 -17.32 2.50
CA SER A 16 -8.23 -18.59 2.85
C SER A 16 -7.77 -18.63 4.30
N ALA A 17 -7.48 -17.48 4.89
CA ALA A 17 -7.08 -17.39 6.29
C ALA A 17 -7.43 -16.03 6.91
N VAL A 18 -7.59 -16.06 8.24
CA VAL A 18 -7.76 -14.87 9.08
C VAL A 18 -6.66 -14.89 10.12
N LEU A 19 -5.88 -13.82 10.20
CA LEU A 19 -4.82 -13.65 11.18
C LEU A 19 -5.28 -12.60 12.20
N GLU A 20 -5.26 -12.99 13.48
CA GLU A 20 -5.70 -12.17 14.60
C GLU A 20 -4.59 -12.07 15.63
N GLY A 21 -4.34 -10.87 16.16
CA GLY A 21 -3.25 -10.64 17.13
C GLY A 21 -3.00 -9.17 17.42
N HIS A 22 -3.32 -8.29 16.47
CA HIS A 22 -3.30 -6.86 16.75
C HIS A 22 -4.43 -6.45 17.71
N LEU A 23 -4.10 -5.62 18.68
CA LEU A 23 -5.06 -5.02 19.62
C LEU A 23 -5.59 -3.68 19.12
N GLY A 24 -4.97 -3.10 18.10
CA GLY A 24 -5.37 -1.88 17.40
C GLY A 24 -5.64 -2.14 15.92
N ALA A 25 -6.13 -1.11 15.21
CA ALA A 25 -6.30 -1.14 13.76
C ALA A 25 -4.98 -1.52 13.06
N VAL A 26 -5.05 -2.36 12.03
CA VAL A 26 -3.89 -2.64 11.16
C VAL A 26 -3.82 -1.53 10.13
N TYR A 27 -2.69 -0.81 10.10
CA TYR A 27 -2.52 0.37 9.24
C TYR A 27 -1.70 0.09 7.99
N ASP A 28 -0.75 -0.85 8.05
CA ASP A 28 0.06 -1.19 6.90
C ASP A 28 0.56 -2.63 6.93
N LEU A 29 0.83 -3.15 5.72
CA LEU A 29 1.35 -4.48 5.46
C LEU A 29 2.53 -4.40 4.49
N SER A 30 3.50 -5.28 4.65
CA SER A 30 4.60 -5.42 3.70
C SER A 30 5.12 -6.86 3.70
N SER A 31 5.52 -7.36 2.54
CA SER A 31 6.17 -8.67 2.40
C SER A 31 7.45 -8.53 1.59
N GLY A 32 8.43 -9.36 1.89
CA GLY A 32 9.65 -9.51 1.11
C GLY A 32 9.71 -10.88 0.41
N ASP A 33 8.83 -11.81 0.81
CA ASP A 33 8.70 -13.15 0.26
C ASP A 33 7.26 -13.67 0.51
N PRO A 34 6.79 -14.70 -0.24
CA PRO A 34 5.40 -15.18 -0.16
C PRO A 34 5.01 -15.84 1.18
N ASP A 35 6.01 -16.26 1.98
CA ASP A 35 5.79 -16.99 3.23
C ASP A 35 5.95 -16.13 4.49
N THR A 36 6.27 -14.84 4.32
CA THR A 36 6.45 -13.90 5.43
C THR A 36 5.70 -12.60 5.17
N LEU A 37 4.85 -12.22 6.11
CA LEU A 37 4.12 -10.96 6.09
C LEU A 37 4.47 -10.16 7.35
N TRP A 38 4.63 -8.86 7.20
CA TRP A 38 4.83 -7.91 8.28
C TRP A 38 3.67 -6.94 8.35
N SER A 39 3.29 -6.59 9.56
CA SER A 39 2.19 -5.67 9.83
C SER A 39 2.53 -4.69 10.93
N VAL A 40 1.92 -3.51 10.86
CA VAL A 40 1.96 -2.49 11.91
C VAL A 40 0.58 -1.93 12.16
N GLY A 41 0.36 -1.39 13.35
CA GLY A 41 -0.95 -0.91 13.69
C GLY A 41 -1.04 0.10 14.84
N GLY A 42 -2.28 0.41 15.21
CA GLY A 42 -2.63 1.35 16.26
C GLY A 42 -2.21 0.91 17.66
N ASP A 43 -1.85 -0.36 17.83
CA ASP A 43 -1.29 -0.89 19.05
C ASP A 43 0.22 -0.69 19.19
N GLY A 44 0.88 -0.12 18.18
CA GLY A 44 2.32 0.12 18.18
C GLY A 44 3.17 -1.12 17.95
N CYS A 45 2.58 -2.26 17.60
CA CYS A 45 3.31 -3.49 17.34
C CYS A 45 3.80 -3.57 15.90
N LEU A 46 5.05 -3.98 15.71
CA LEU A 46 5.58 -4.55 14.49
C LEU A 46 5.48 -6.07 14.62
N VAL A 47 4.64 -6.71 13.81
CA VAL A 47 4.32 -8.13 13.91
C VAL A 47 4.77 -8.85 12.64
N ARG A 48 5.44 -10.00 12.81
CA ARG A 48 5.77 -10.93 11.75
C ARG A 48 4.84 -12.13 11.78
N TRP A 49 4.28 -12.45 10.61
CA TRP A 49 3.45 -13.62 10.36
C TRP A 49 4.20 -14.54 9.42
N THR A 50 4.11 -15.84 9.62
CA THR A 50 4.82 -16.83 8.80
C THR A 50 3.89 -17.91 8.32
N ARG A 51 4.13 -18.38 7.09
CA ARG A 51 3.50 -19.53 6.48
C ARG A 51 4.45 -20.71 6.51
N ARG A 52 3.97 -21.87 6.92
CA ARG A 52 4.74 -23.13 6.91
C ARG A 52 3.84 -24.25 6.39
N ASP A 53 4.37 -25.09 5.54
CA ASP A 53 3.65 -26.22 4.94
C ASP A 53 2.29 -25.80 4.34
N GLY A 54 2.26 -24.64 3.70
CA GLY A 54 1.07 -24.05 3.08
C GLY A 54 0.06 -23.40 4.02
N ALA A 55 0.27 -23.47 5.35
CA ALA A 55 -0.64 -22.90 6.34
C ALA A 55 -0.02 -21.67 7.05
N TRP A 56 -0.78 -20.60 7.17
CA TRP A 56 -0.39 -19.42 7.95
C TRP A 56 -0.54 -19.71 9.44
N ASN A 57 0.48 -19.36 10.22
CA ASN A 57 0.35 -19.32 11.67
C ASN A 57 -0.61 -18.17 12.03
N PRO A 58 -1.78 -18.47 12.63
CA PRO A 58 -2.76 -17.45 12.97
C PRO A 58 -2.29 -16.51 14.10
N GLN A 59 -1.26 -16.91 14.84
CA GLN A 59 -0.64 -16.10 15.89
C GLN A 59 0.64 -15.46 15.36
N GLY A 60 0.62 -14.14 15.17
CA GLY A 60 1.80 -13.38 14.79
C GLY A 60 2.81 -13.27 15.92
N MET A 61 4.07 -13.07 15.57
CA MET A 61 5.15 -12.80 16.51
C MET A 61 5.43 -11.30 16.54
N ALA A 62 5.24 -10.66 17.69
CA ALA A 62 5.64 -9.27 17.87
C ALA A 62 7.17 -9.17 17.89
N MET A 63 7.73 -8.45 16.93
CA MET A 63 9.18 -8.27 16.72
C MET A 63 9.68 -6.97 17.37
N ALA A 64 8.80 -5.97 17.45
CA ALA A 64 9.04 -4.71 18.14
C ALA A 64 7.75 -4.13 18.67
N LYS A 65 7.85 -3.28 19.70
CA LYS A 65 6.75 -2.56 20.31
C LYS A 65 7.16 -1.12 20.55
N ALA A 66 6.40 -0.19 19.98
CA ALA A 66 6.50 1.22 20.27
C ALA A 66 5.39 1.65 21.25
N ASP A 67 5.61 2.75 21.97
CA ASP A 67 4.62 3.35 22.87
C ASP A 67 3.57 4.20 22.11
N GLU A 68 3.61 4.16 20.78
CA GLU A 68 2.75 4.89 19.87
C GLU A 68 2.28 4.03 18.70
N ALA A 69 1.27 4.48 17.97
CA ALA A 69 0.81 3.82 16.75
C ALA A 69 1.92 3.83 15.67
N LEU A 70 2.06 2.72 14.95
CA LEU A 70 2.90 2.62 13.75
C LEU A 70 2.01 2.69 12.51
N PHE A 71 2.34 3.59 11.57
CA PHE A 71 1.49 3.92 10.44
C PHE A 71 1.91 3.29 9.11
N CYS A 72 3.17 2.98 8.96
CA CYS A 72 3.71 2.38 7.74
C CYS A 72 4.81 1.37 8.04
N VAL A 73 4.95 0.38 7.16
CA VAL A 73 5.98 -0.65 7.24
C VAL A 73 6.52 -0.96 5.84
N ARG A 74 7.81 -1.24 5.75
CA ARG A 74 8.47 -1.67 4.52
C ARG A 74 9.52 -2.74 4.81
N VAL A 75 9.43 -3.87 4.14
CA VAL A 75 10.50 -4.86 4.06
C VAL A 75 11.45 -4.46 2.95
N LEU A 76 12.72 -4.31 3.28
CA LEU A 76 13.77 -3.93 2.34
C LEU A 76 14.37 -5.17 1.65
N PRO A 77 14.99 -5.03 0.48
CA PRO A 77 15.63 -6.15 -0.24
C PRO A 77 16.71 -6.89 0.56
N ASN A 78 17.33 -6.25 1.54
CA ASN A 78 18.33 -6.86 2.43
C ASN A 78 17.72 -7.58 3.65
N GLY A 79 16.38 -7.64 3.74
CA GLY A 79 15.64 -8.25 4.84
C GLY A 79 15.46 -7.37 6.09
N GLU A 80 15.98 -6.14 6.07
CA GLU A 80 15.69 -5.13 7.10
C GLU A 80 14.23 -4.67 6.99
N VAL A 81 13.59 -4.36 8.11
CA VAL A 81 12.20 -3.90 8.14
C VAL A 81 12.13 -2.53 8.78
N LEU A 82 11.58 -1.58 8.05
CA LEU A 82 11.36 -0.22 8.53
C LEU A 82 9.91 -0.02 8.93
N ALA A 83 9.69 0.70 10.03
CA ALA A 83 8.35 1.14 10.44
C ALA A 83 8.36 2.61 10.88
N GLY A 84 7.30 3.35 10.52
CA GLY A 84 7.13 4.76 10.86
C GLY A 84 6.03 4.99 11.88
N GLY A 85 6.31 5.82 12.90
CA GLY A 85 5.46 6.08 14.04
C GLY A 85 4.64 7.37 13.97
N ALA A 86 3.68 7.50 14.89
CA ALA A 86 2.75 8.62 14.97
C ALA A 86 3.43 9.93 15.40
N SER A 87 4.48 9.88 16.22
CA SER A 87 5.30 11.05 16.57
C SER A 87 6.33 11.43 15.52
N GLY A 88 6.52 10.57 14.51
CA GLY A 88 7.46 10.76 13.40
C GLY A 88 8.72 9.90 13.49
N GLY A 89 8.92 9.16 14.57
CA GLY A 89 10.04 8.24 14.72
C GLY A 89 10.06 7.14 13.66
N LEU A 90 11.25 6.64 13.35
CA LEU A 90 11.47 5.48 12.51
C LEU A 90 12.12 4.36 13.34
N ILE A 91 11.64 3.16 13.14
CA ILE A 91 12.19 1.93 13.71
C ILE A 91 12.75 1.10 12.56
N ALA A 92 14.02 0.69 12.67
CA ALA A 92 14.62 -0.30 11.80
C ALA A 92 14.80 -1.60 12.60
N TRP A 93 14.21 -2.68 12.10
CA TRP A 93 14.36 -4.01 12.67
C TRP A 93 15.27 -4.86 11.79
N THR A 94 16.20 -5.57 12.42
CA THR A 94 17.08 -6.57 11.79
C THR A 94 17.18 -7.79 12.70
N ASN A 95 17.81 -8.86 12.23
CA ASN A 95 18.12 -10.02 13.09
C ASN A 95 19.06 -9.69 14.25
N ALA A 96 19.80 -8.58 14.21
CA ALA A 96 20.66 -8.11 15.28
C ALA A 96 19.91 -7.31 16.36
N GLY A 97 18.67 -6.88 16.07
CA GLY A 97 17.83 -6.13 17.01
C GLY A 97 17.09 -4.97 16.37
N VAL A 98 16.66 -4.04 17.21
CA VAL A 98 15.88 -2.85 16.84
C VAL A 98 16.75 -1.61 17.00
N GLU A 99 16.78 -0.77 15.97
CA GLU A 99 17.40 0.55 15.99
C GLU A 99 16.30 1.62 15.86
N ILE A 100 16.41 2.69 16.65
CA ILE A 100 15.54 3.86 16.54
C ILE A 100 16.30 4.92 15.73
N LEU A 101 15.72 5.28 14.59
CA LEU A 101 16.28 6.28 13.68
C LEU A 101 15.59 7.63 13.87
N GLY A 102 16.30 8.71 13.53
CA GLY A 102 15.69 10.03 13.39
C GLY A 102 14.62 10.02 12.29
N GLY A 103 13.56 10.78 12.50
CA GLY A 103 12.41 10.80 11.58
C GLY A 103 11.88 12.20 11.30
N HIS A 104 10.58 12.31 11.35
CA HIS A 104 9.81 13.51 11.00
C HIS A 104 9.27 14.22 12.24
N THR A 105 8.87 15.47 12.06
CA THR A 105 8.08 16.19 13.09
C THR A 105 6.60 15.88 12.87
N GLY A 106 6.01 15.06 13.75
CA GLY A 106 4.69 14.46 13.56
C GLY A 106 4.76 13.19 12.72
N GLY A 107 3.62 12.55 12.47
CA GLY A 107 3.56 11.19 11.95
C GLY A 107 4.35 10.91 10.67
N THR A 108 5.10 9.82 10.66
CA THR A 108 5.71 9.23 9.47
C THR A 108 4.67 8.34 8.78
N PHE A 109 4.25 8.71 7.58
CA PHE A 109 3.16 8.02 6.86
C PHE A 109 3.64 7.11 5.74
N VAL A 110 4.88 7.29 5.31
CA VAL A 110 5.48 6.55 4.19
C VAL A 110 6.92 6.21 4.51
N VAL A 111 7.28 4.96 4.25
CA VAL A 111 8.65 4.50 4.13
C VAL A 111 8.80 3.70 2.84
N THR A 112 9.88 3.93 2.12
CA THR A 112 10.28 3.21 0.91
C THR A 112 11.71 2.70 1.08
N ASP A 113 12.29 2.12 0.05
CA ASP A 113 13.66 1.64 0.08
C ASP A 113 14.68 2.77 0.29
N GLN A 114 14.32 4.03 -0.06
CA GLN A 114 15.20 5.19 0.03
C GLN A 114 14.66 6.31 0.92
N TRP A 115 13.33 6.45 1.00
CA TRP A 115 12.68 7.64 1.52
C TRP A 115 11.83 7.37 2.74
N SER A 116 11.78 8.35 3.61
CA SER A 116 10.70 8.53 4.58
C SER A 116 10.00 9.86 4.34
N ALA A 117 8.68 9.90 4.60
CA ALA A 117 7.88 11.12 4.44
C ALA A 117 6.69 11.12 5.41
N GLY A 118 6.19 12.30 5.75
CA GLY A 118 5.14 12.37 6.75
C GLY A 118 4.43 13.72 6.88
N ALA A 119 4.05 13.99 8.11
CA ALA A 119 3.21 15.13 8.48
C ALA A 119 3.89 16.49 8.30
N ASP A 120 5.20 16.53 8.40
CA ASP A 120 6.02 17.77 8.29
C ASP A 120 6.24 18.23 6.84
N GLY A 121 5.76 17.45 5.85
CA GLY A 121 5.92 17.78 4.44
C GLY A 121 7.35 17.61 3.90
N HIS A 122 8.25 17.03 4.67
CA HIS A 122 9.61 16.75 4.22
C HIS A 122 9.74 15.36 3.63
N LEU A 123 10.50 15.24 2.53
CA LEU A 123 11.02 13.99 1.99
C LEU A 123 12.45 13.83 2.47
N ARG A 124 12.75 12.75 3.18
CA ARG A 124 14.07 12.50 3.77
C ARG A 124 14.67 11.20 3.27
N ARG A 125 15.99 11.16 3.19
CA ARG A 125 16.75 9.89 3.15
C ARG A 125 16.73 9.31 4.56
N TRP A 126 16.00 8.23 4.77
CA TRP A 126 15.80 7.72 6.14
C TRP A 126 17.09 7.25 6.83
N ARG A 127 18.10 6.77 6.09
CA ARG A 127 19.40 6.37 6.69
C ARG A 127 20.22 7.53 7.23
N THR A 128 20.18 8.67 6.59
CA THR A 128 20.99 9.84 6.96
C THR A 128 20.20 10.93 7.67
N GLY A 129 18.85 10.88 7.61
CA GLY A 129 17.97 11.94 8.07
C GLY A 129 17.97 13.20 7.18
N GLU A 130 18.77 13.21 6.09
CA GLU A 130 18.89 14.34 5.17
C GLU A 130 17.54 14.66 4.51
N SER A 131 17.09 15.91 4.63
CA SER A 131 15.92 16.39 3.89
C SER A 131 16.32 16.76 2.47
N VAL A 132 15.75 16.07 1.49
CA VAL A 132 16.03 16.29 0.07
C VAL A 132 14.96 17.12 -0.62
N GLY A 133 13.82 17.34 0.04
CA GLY A 133 12.72 18.17 -0.47
C GLY A 133 11.72 18.54 0.61
N SER A 134 11.08 19.70 0.43
CA SER A 134 9.99 20.19 1.28
C SER A 134 8.80 20.53 0.40
N PHE A 135 7.60 20.15 0.84
CA PHE A 135 6.35 20.30 0.13
C PHE A 135 5.32 21.03 1.00
N PRO A 136 4.34 21.74 0.41
CA PRO A 136 3.42 22.62 1.15
C PRO A 136 2.39 21.89 2.01
N GLY A 137 2.52 20.59 2.23
CA GLY A 137 1.56 19.81 3.01
C GLY A 137 2.06 18.42 3.36
N ARG A 138 1.24 17.71 4.13
CA ARG A 138 1.55 16.34 4.55
C ARG A 138 1.72 15.43 3.35
N ILE A 139 2.83 14.70 3.29
CA ILE A 139 3.07 13.69 2.25
C ILE A 139 2.36 12.39 2.66
N ARG A 140 1.58 11.80 1.75
CA ARG A 140 0.78 10.60 2.00
C ARG A 140 1.24 9.39 1.21
N CYS A 141 1.92 9.59 0.10
CA CYS A 141 2.55 8.55 -0.70
C CYS A 141 3.76 9.11 -1.44
N VAL A 142 4.70 8.24 -1.76
CA VAL A 142 5.93 8.56 -2.52
C VAL A 142 6.08 7.49 -3.60
N LEU A 143 6.45 7.92 -4.79
CA LEU A 143 6.74 7.05 -5.91
C LEU A 143 8.00 7.50 -6.64
N ASP A 144 8.96 6.59 -6.76
CA ASP A 144 10.10 6.77 -7.66
C ASP A 144 9.73 6.31 -9.06
N THR A 145 9.93 7.19 -10.04
CA THR A 145 9.74 6.91 -11.46
C THR A 145 11.07 7.07 -12.18
N ARG A 146 11.15 6.62 -13.42
CA ARG A 146 12.31 6.86 -14.28
C ARG A 146 12.58 8.36 -14.50
N ARG A 147 11.59 9.22 -14.28
CA ARG A 147 11.66 10.68 -14.45
C ARG A 147 11.87 11.43 -13.14
N GLY A 148 12.06 10.71 -12.02
CA GLY A 148 12.30 11.26 -10.69
C GLY A 148 11.22 10.90 -9.68
N THR A 149 11.42 11.36 -8.46
CA THR A 149 10.54 11.08 -7.32
C THR A 149 9.32 11.99 -7.34
N ARG A 150 8.13 11.43 -7.15
CA ARG A 150 6.87 12.15 -6.96
C ARG A 150 6.30 11.89 -5.58
N VAL A 151 5.63 12.88 -5.03
CA VAL A 151 4.92 12.79 -3.75
C VAL A 151 3.44 13.10 -3.95
N GLY A 152 2.57 12.36 -3.28
CA GLY A 152 1.15 12.67 -3.17
C GLY A 152 0.85 13.34 -1.82
N LEU A 153 0.10 14.44 -1.86
CA LEU A 153 -0.16 15.30 -0.72
C LEU A 153 -1.57 15.08 -0.15
N HIS A 154 -1.74 15.53 1.07
CA HIS A 154 -3.02 15.42 1.79
C HIS A 154 -4.14 16.28 1.19
N ASP A 155 -3.81 17.33 0.47
CA ASP A 155 -4.74 18.27 -0.15
C ASP A 155 -5.21 17.88 -1.56
N GLY A 156 -4.78 16.73 -2.05
CA GLY A 156 -5.17 16.21 -3.37
C GLY A 156 -4.18 16.52 -4.49
N HIS A 157 -3.11 17.23 -4.19
CA HIS A 157 -2.06 17.53 -5.16
C HIS A 157 -0.98 16.44 -5.17
N ALA A 158 -0.29 16.35 -6.29
CA ALA A 158 1.00 15.67 -6.39
C ALA A 158 2.06 16.64 -6.89
N ALA A 159 3.29 16.44 -6.42
CA ALA A 159 4.43 17.23 -6.84
C ALA A 159 5.59 16.31 -7.20
N ARG A 160 6.44 16.74 -8.14
CA ARG A 160 7.71 16.11 -8.43
C ARG A 160 8.81 16.76 -7.58
N LEU A 161 9.73 15.98 -7.08
CA LEU A 161 10.91 16.49 -6.40
C LEU A 161 11.67 17.46 -7.30
N GLY A 162 11.94 18.66 -6.80
CA GLY A 162 12.56 19.76 -7.54
C GLY A 162 11.58 20.61 -8.37
N SER A 163 10.30 20.26 -8.45
CA SER A 163 9.27 21.09 -9.09
C SER A 163 8.63 22.04 -8.09
N THR A 164 8.33 23.26 -8.52
CA THR A 164 7.64 24.29 -7.72
C THR A 164 6.13 24.33 -7.95
N SER A 165 5.62 23.50 -8.87
CA SER A 165 4.22 23.52 -9.32
C SER A 165 3.52 22.20 -9.02
N PRO A 166 2.90 22.03 -7.84
CA PRO A 166 2.04 20.89 -7.55
C PRO A 166 0.84 20.86 -8.51
N GLN A 167 0.44 19.66 -8.90
CA GLN A 167 -0.72 19.42 -9.76
C GLN A 167 -1.85 18.76 -8.98
N SER A 168 -3.09 19.26 -9.12
CA SER A 168 -4.28 18.65 -8.53
C SER A 168 -4.60 17.34 -9.24
N LEU A 169 -4.70 16.26 -8.48
CA LEU A 169 -5.00 14.91 -9.00
C LEU A 169 -6.32 14.37 -8.47
N HIS A 170 -6.69 14.66 -7.23
CA HIS A 170 -7.88 14.14 -6.56
C HIS A 170 -8.60 15.20 -5.74
N ASP A 171 -9.90 15.00 -5.52
CA ASP A 171 -10.66 15.77 -4.54
C ASP A 171 -10.35 15.24 -3.13
N GLY A 172 -9.41 15.90 -2.45
CA GLY A 172 -8.82 15.47 -1.19
C GLY A 172 -7.61 14.54 -1.38
N SER A 173 -7.12 13.99 -0.31
CA SER A 173 -5.79 13.36 -0.20
C SER A 173 -5.48 12.36 -1.32
N VAL A 174 -4.31 12.51 -1.96
CA VAL A 174 -3.70 11.45 -2.78
C VAL A 174 -3.12 10.41 -1.83
N ARG A 175 -3.67 9.20 -1.82
CA ARG A 175 -3.35 8.16 -0.83
C ARG A 175 -2.37 7.12 -1.33
N ALA A 176 -2.42 6.82 -2.62
CA ALA A 176 -1.55 5.84 -3.24
C ALA A 176 -1.13 6.31 -4.62
N MET A 177 0.10 5.97 -5.00
CA MET A 177 0.65 6.12 -6.35
C MET A 177 1.49 4.89 -6.67
N MET A 178 1.40 4.42 -7.92
CA MET A 178 2.17 3.28 -8.41
C MET A 178 2.42 3.41 -9.92
N PRO A 179 3.47 2.78 -10.48
CA PRO A 179 3.57 2.59 -11.91
C PRO A 179 2.41 1.71 -12.39
N TRP A 180 1.73 2.10 -13.48
CA TRP A 180 0.67 1.25 -14.00
C TRP A 180 1.25 0.11 -14.83
N PRO A 181 0.88 -1.17 -14.55
CA PRO A 181 1.46 -2.32 -15.24
C PRO A 181 1.26 -2.26 -16.77
N GLY A 182 2.30 -2.62 -17.51
CA GLY A 182 2.24 -2.72 -18.96
C GLY A 182 2.07 -1.39 -19.73
N LYS A 183 2.11 -0.26 -19.03
CA LYS A 183 1.96 1.09 -19.62
C LYS A 183 3.03 2.05 -19.07
N GLU A 184 3.45 3.02 -19.88
CA GLU A 184 4.24 4.17 -19.39
C GLU A 184 3.32 5.20 -18.73
N ALA A 185 2.69 4.77 -17.63
CA ALA A 185 1.66 5.54 -16.94
C ALA A 185 1.76 5.35 -15.43
N LEU A 186 1.16 6.26 -14.68
CA LEU A 186 1.02 6.19 -13.23
C LEU A 186 -0.45 5.95 -12.86
N GLY A 187 -0.67 5.03 -11.92
CA GLY A 187 -1.93 4.91 -11.22
C GLY A 187 -1.91 5.72 -9.93
N THR A 188 -2.98 6.44 -9.66
CA THR A 188 -3.20 7.13 -8.38
C THR A 188 -4.55 6.78 -7.79
N ALA A 189 -4.64 6.83 -6.46
CA ALA A 189 -5.89 6.64 -5.75
C ALA A 189 -6.04 7.66 -4.61
N GLY A 190 -7.25 8.12 -4.38
CA GLY A 190 -7.50 9.25 -3.51
C GLY A 190 -8.65 9.11 -2.53
N ALA A 191 -8.83 10.16 -1.74
CA ALA A 191 -9.91 10.28 -0.77
C ALA A 191 -11.30 10.39 -1.42
N ASP A 192 -11.35 10.75 -2.70
CA ASP A 192 -12.56 10.84 -3.53
C ASP A 192 -13.11 9.47 -3.98
N GLY A 193 -12.42 8.37 -3.63
CA GLY A 193 -12.85 7.02 -4.00
C GLY A 193 -12.49 6.61 -5.42
N ARG A 194 -11.73 7.45 -6.13
CA ARG A 194 -11.35 7.23 -7.52
C ARG A 194 -9.98 6.62 -7.65
N ILE A 195 -9.81 5.85 -8.72
CA ILE A 195 -8.52 5.47 -9.30
C ILE A 195 -8.38 6.22 -10.61
N ARG A 196 -7.23 6.87 -10.81
CA ARG A 196 -6.91 7.60 -12.04
C ARG A 196 -5.61 7.11 -12.64
N ILE A 197 -5.55 7.10 -13.96
CA ILE A 197 -4.35 6.75 -14.73
C ILE A 197 -3.87 7.99 -15.45
N TRP A 198 -2.57 8.24 -15.33
CA TRP A 198 -1.91 9.44 -15.84
C TRP A 198 -0.75 9.07 -16.74
N GLU A 199 -0.61 9.75 -17.84
CA GLU A 199 0.63 9.76 -18.62
C GLU A 199 1.55 10.89 -18.18
N GLU A 200 2.85 10.61 -18.10
CA GLU A 200 3.85 11.62 -17.78
C GLU A 200 4.18 12.48 -19.01
N ALA A 201 3.83 13.76 -18.98
CA ALA A 201 4.11 14.76 -19.99
C ALA A 201 5.11 15.81 -19.45
N GLY A 202 6.40 15.47 -19.48
CA GLY A 202 7.44 16.30 -18.83
C GLY A 202 7.27 16.29 -17.31
N ASP A 203 7.11 17.48 -16.71
CA ASP A 203 6.90 17.64 -15.28
C ASP A 203 5.43 17.47 -14.86
N THR A 204 4.50 17.48 -15.81
CA THR A 204 3.06 17.36 -15.58
C THR A 204 2.55 15.95 -15.83
N LEU A 205 1.34 15.68 -15.32
CA LEU A 205 0.59 14.45 -15.52
C LEU A 205 -0.65 14.78 -16.36
N ARG A 206 -0.86 14.03 -17.44
CA ARG A 206 -2.05 14.14 -18.28
C ARG A 206 -3.04 13.04 -17.87
N ASP A 207 -4.27 13.42 -17.51
CA ASP A 207 -5.34 12.47 -17.18
C ASP A 207 -5.72 11.64 -18.41
N VAL A 208 -5.72 10.32 -18.26
CA VAL A 208 -6.05 9.37 -19.33
C VAL A 208 -7.36 8.66 -18.98
N VAL A 209 -7.49 8.18 -17.76
CA VAL A 209 -8.66 7.42 -17.31
C VAL A 209 -8.94 7.74 -15.84
N SER A 210 -10.23 7.89 -15.53
CA SER A 210 -10.73 8.01 -14.16
C SER A 210 -11.88 7.03 -13.96
N ILE A 211 -11.81 6.20 -12.90
CA ILE A 211 -12.86 5.26 -12.53
C ILE A 211 -13.35 5.51 -11.11
N ASP A 212 -14.66 5.45 -10.90
CA ASP A 212 -15.29 5.45 -9.58
C ASP A 212 -15.11 4.06 -8.96
N ALA A 213 -13.98 3.85 -8.30
CA ALA A 213 -13.56 2.53 -7.84
C ALA A 213 -14.30 2.09 -6.58
N HIS A 214 -14.53 3.03 -5.66
CA HIS A 214 -15.08 2.78 -4.33
C HIS A 214 -16.03 3.88 -3.86
N LYS A 215 -16.92 3.53 -2.91
CA LYS A 215 -17.82 4.49 -2.24
C LYS A 215 -17.14 5.31 -1.14
N GLY A 216 -15.90 5.04 -0.85
CA GLY A 216 -15.09 5.71 0.17
C GLY A 216 -13.65 5.87 -0.27
N ALA A 217 -12.86 6.58 0.54
CA ALA A 217 -11.44 6.81 0.25
C ALA A 217 -10.72 5.50 -0.07
N VAL A 218 -9.89 5.51 -1.12
CA VAL A 218 -8.99 4.42 -1.46
C VAL A 218 -7.67 4.65 -0.73
N TYR A 219 -7.28 3.73 0.13
CA TYR A 219 -6.09 3.88 0.97
C TYR A 219 -4.84 3.23 0.37
N ARG A 220 -5.02 2.15 -0.39
CA ARG A 220 -3.93 1.42 -1.05
C ARG A 220 -4.32 1.05 -2.48
N LEU A 221 -3.30 1.04 -3.32
CA LEU A 221 -3.37 0.62 -4.72
C LEU A 221 -2.06 -0.11 -5.03
N GLU A 222 -2.13 -1.36 -5.47
CA GLU A 222 -0.95 -2.18 -5.68
C GLU A 222 -1.18 -3.16 -6.83
N ALA A 223 -0.15 -3.37 -7.66
CA ALA A 223 -0.18 -4.34 -8.74
C ALA A 223 0.26 -5.71 -8.25
N SER A 224 -0.31 -6.77 -8.84
CA SER A 224 0.22 -8.13 -8.68
C SER A 224 1.64 -8.24 -9.24
N PRO A 225 2.48 -9.16 -8.72
CA PRO A 225 3.85 -9.32 -9.21
C PRO A 225 3.95 -9.60 -10.72
N ASP A 226 3.01 -10.36 -11.29
CA ASP A 226 2.91 -10.61 -12.74
C ASP A 226 2.43 -9.39 -13.56
N GLY A 227 1.95 -8.33 -12.89
CA GLY A 227 1.42 -7.13 -13.52
C GLY A 227 0.09 -7.29 -14.24
N LEU A 228 -0.58 -8.43 -14.09
CA LEU A 228 -1.87 -8.68 -14.78
C LEU A 228 -3.05 -8.06 -14.04
N ARG A 229 -2.91 -7.83 -12.73
CA ARG A 229 -3.97 -7.30 -11.87
C ARG A 229 -3.50 -6.11 -11.05
N VAL A 230 -4.47 -5.31 -10.64
CA VAL A 230 -4.30 -4.24 -9.66
C VAL A 230 -5.36 -4.44 -8.58
N ALA A 231 -4.96 -4.33 -7.32
CA ALA A 231 -5.88 -4.36 -6.20
C ALA A 231 -5.96 -3.00 -5.50
N SER A 232 -7.14 -2.65 -5.02
CA SER A 232 -7.40 -1.40 -4.28
C SER A 232 -8.15 -1.69 -2.98
N ALA A 233 -7.70 -1.08 -1.86
CA ALA A 233 -8.30 -1.22 -0.54
C ALA A 233 -8.94 0.09 -0.08
N SER A 234 -10.15 0.03 0.52
CA SER A 234 -10.94 1.22 0.77
C SER A 234 -11.59 1.28 2.15
N ARG A 235 -11.86 2.54 2.54
CA ARG A 235 -12.70 2.88 3.70
C ARG A 235 -14.12 2.28 3.60
N ASP A 236 -14.59 1.95 2.42
CA ASP A 236 -15.91 1.32 2.21
C ASP A 236 -15.97 -0.15 2.64
N ARG A 237 -14.89 -0.68 3.25
CA ARG A 237 -14.75 -2.03 3.79
C ARG A 237 -14.57 -3.11 2.73
N THR A 238 -14.26 -2.70 1.51
CA THR A 238 -14.04 -3.63 0.39
C THR A 238 -12.64 -3.51 -0.17
N VAL A 239 -12.20 -4.59 -0.82
CA VAL A 239 -11.07 -4.61 -1.73
C VAL A 239 -11.61 -4.90 -3.13
N ALA A 240 -11.14 -4.18 -4.13
CA ALA A 240 -11.49 -4.45 -5.51
C ALA A 240 -10.25 -4.92 -6.27
N VAL A 241 -10.42 -5.94 -7.10
CA VAL A 241 -9.39 -6.48 -7.98
C VAL A 241 -9.78 -6.17 -9.42
N TRP A 242 -8.85 -5.56 -10.14
CA TRP A 242 -9.05 -5.04 -11.48
C TRP A 242 -8.09 -5.74 -12.45
N ASN A 243 -8.52 -5.99 -13.65
CA ASN A 243 -7.61 -6.33 -14.74
C ASN A 243 -6.77 -5.11 -15.12
N ALA A 244 -5.44 -5.24 -15.16
CA ALA A 244 -4.54 -4.11 -15.40
C ALA A 244 -4.61 -3.55 -16.83
N SER A 245 -4.99 -4.38 -17.82
CA SER A 245 -5.00 -4.00 -19.24
C SER A 245 -6.23 -3.20 -19.65
N ASP A 246 -7.43 -3.64 -19.23
CA ASP A 246 -8.73 -3.09 -19.63
C ASP A 246 -9.52 -2.41 -18.50
N LEU A 247 -9.01 -2.45 -17.25
CA LEU A 247 -9.62 -1.89 -16.05
C LEU A 247 -10.97 -2.54 -15.67
N ALA A 248 -11.26 -3.71 -16.22
CA ALA A 248 -12.44 -4.45 -15.82
C ALA A 248 -12.34 -4.88 -14.36
N LEU A 249 -13.44 -4.71 -13.60
CA LEU A 249 -13.53 -5.24 -12.23
C LEU A 249 -13.65 -6.77 -12.30
N GLU A 250 -12.63 -7.48 -11.81
CA GLU A 250 -12.63 -8.95 -11.73
C GLU A 250 -13.31 -9.46 -10.45
N ALA A 251 -13.08 -8.78 -9.32
CA ALA A 251 -13.66 -9.19 -8.04
C ALA A 251 -13.86 -8.01 -7.08
N ARG A 252 -14.84 -8.15 -6.19
CA ARG A 252 -15.00 -7.27 -5.01
C ARG A 252 -15.05 -8.13 -3.75
N LEU A 253 -13.98 -8.08 -2.99
CA LEU A 253 -13.78 -8.87 -1.78
C LEU A 253 -14.46 -8.14 -0.61
N SER A 254 -15.48 -8.74 -0.04
CA SER A 254 -16.31 -8.14 1.00
C SER A 254 -17.10 -9.21 1.75
N ARG A 255 -17.74 -8.83 2.85
CA ARG A 255 -18.60 -9.75 3.61
C ARG A 255 -19.80 -10.26 2.84
N SER A 256 -20.23 -9.58 1.80
CA SER A 256 -21.32 -10.09 0.94
C SER A 256 -20.93 -11.29 0.10
N SER A 257 -19.62 -11.51 -0.08
CA SER A 257 -19.07 -12.67 -0.80
C SER A 257 -18.51 -13.76 0.14
N GLY A 258 -18.81 -13.69 1.44
CA GLY A 258 -18.30 -14.64 2.46
C GLY A 258 -17.62 -13.93 3.62
N GLU A 259 -16.43 -14.40 4.02
CA GLU A 259 -15.62 -13.70 5.02
C GLU A 259 -15.14 -12.35 4.46
N GLY A 260 -15.04 -11.32 5.30
CA GLY A 260 -14.62 -9.99 4.86
C GLY A 260 -14.43 -9.00 6.00
N HIS A 261 -13.79 -7.88 5.73
CA HIS A 261 -13.60 -6.81 6.70
C HIS A 261 -14.92 -6.19 7.16
N THR A 262 -15.01 -5.91 8.46
CA THR A 262 -16.19 -5.27 9.07
C THR A 262 -16.06 -3.75 9.15
N ARG A 263 -14.83 -3.24 8.99
CA ARG A 263 -14.46 -1.82 9.04
C ARG A 263 -13.56 -1.48 7.87
N SER A 264 -13.04 -0.25 7.81
CA SER A 264 -12.14 0.23 6.75
C SER A 264 -11.00 -0.76 6.50
N VAL A 265 -10.66 -0.97 5.23
CA VAL A 265 -9.45 -1.69 4.80
C VAL A 265 -8.36 -0.66 4.56
N ASN A 266 -7.34 -0.66 5.41
CA ASN A 266 -6.29 0.36 5.40
C ASN A 266 -5.05 -0.07 4.63
N ALA A 267 -4.79 -1.38 4.63
CA ALA A 267 -3.58 -2.00 4.13
C ALA A 267 -3.89 -3.09 3.09
N LEU A 268 -2.98 -3.25 2.16
CA LEU A 268 -3.02 -4.26 1.12
C LEU A 268 -1.59 -4.60 0.73
N CYS A 269 -1.32 -5.89 0.53
CA CYS A 269 -0.05 -6.40 0.05
C CYS A 269 -0.28 -7.66 -0.79
N TRP A 270 0.28 -7.71 -2.00
CA TRP A 270 0.36 -8.95 -2.76
C TRP A 270 1.47 -9.82 -2.21
N LEU A 271 1.19 -11.08 -1.95
CA LEU A 271 2.17 -12.09 -1.51
C LEU A 271 2.75 -12.85 -2.71
N ASP A 272 1.89 -13.11 -3.68
CA ASP A 272 2.20 -13.72 -4.97
C ASP A 272 1.13 -13.32 -6.00
N ASP A 273 1.15 -13.89 -7.21
CA ASP A 273 0.20 -13.54 -8.29
C ASP A 273 -1.25 -13.92 -8.00
N HIS A 274 -1.49 -14.72 -6.98
CA HIS A 274 -2.80 -15.28 -6.63
C HIS A 274 -3.23 -15.00 -5.20
N THR A 275 -2.38 -14.38 -4.38
CA THR A 275 -2.63 -14.19 -2.95
C THR A 275 -2.46 -12.73 -2.55
N ILE A 276 -3.51 -12.17 -1.92
CA ILE A 276 -3.53 -10.82 -1.37
C ILE A 276 -3.72 -10.89 0.14
N ALA A 277 -2.90 -10.17 0.90
CA ALA A 277 -3.12 -9.86 2.31
C ALA A 277 -3.76 -8.48 2.46
N THR A 278 -4.76 -8.36 3.34
CA THR A 278 -5.43 -7.08 3.63
C THR A 278 -5.58 -6.88 5.12
N GLY A 279 -5.39 -5.64 5.59
CA GLY A 279 -5.49 -5.28 7.01
C GLY A 279 -6.45 -4.11 7.22
N GLY A 280 -7.16 -4.08 8.34
CA GLY A 280 -8.17 -3.07 8.55
C GLY A 280 -8.38 -2.58 9.99
N ASP A 281 -9.31 -1.63 10.14
CA ASP A 281 -9.74 -1.08 11.44
C ASP A 281 -10.42 -2.12 12.33
N ASP A 282 -10.79 -3.28 11.80
CA ASP A 282 -11.34 -4.42 12.55
C ASP A 282 -10.26 -5.26 13.21
N ARG A 283 -8.98 -4.84 13.15
CA ARG A 283 -7.80 -5.45 13.77
C ARG A 283 -7.40 -6.80 13.17
N ARG A 284 -8.01 -7.17 12.04
CA ARG A 284 -7.80 -8.45 11.36
C ARG A 284 -6.93 -8.27 10.13
N ILE A 285 -6.20 -9.32 9.79
CA ILE A 285 -5.57 -9.49 8.49
C ILE A 285 -6.29 -10.64 7.82
N LEU A 286 -6.78 -10.42 6.60
CA LEU A 286 -7.44 -11.44 5.78
C LEU A 286 -6.53 -11.79 4.60
N LEU A 287 -6.35 -13.09 4.36
CA LEU A 287 -5.65 -13.63 3.19
C LEU A 287 -6.71 -14.06 2.17
N TRP A 288 -6.56 -13.58 0.95
CA TRP A 288 -7.45 -13.86 -0.16
C TRP A 288 -6.69 -14.62 -1.22
N GLU A 289 -7.18 -15.77 -1.61
CA GLU A 289 -6.60 -16.59 -2.66
C GLU A 289 -7.52 -16.66 -3.86
N ARG A 290 -6.92 -16.54 -5.05
CA ARG A 290 -7.58 -16.80 -6.32
C ARG A 290 -7.39 -18.27 -6.69
N ARG A 291 -8.48 -19.03 -6.73
CA ARG A 291 -8.48 -20.41 -7.19
C ARG A 291 -8.88 -20.48 -8.67
N SER A 292 -8.14 -21.25 -9.43
CA SER A 292 -8.59 -21.68 -10.77
C SER A 292 -9.77 -22.61 -10.61
N ASP A 293 -10.78 -22.46 -11.46
CA ASP A 293 -11.90 -23.42 -11.57
C ASP A 293 -11.41 -24.76 -12.09
#